data_c1c4e719d1f8df583bc2b2290ef9ac48
#
_entry.id   c1c4e719d1f8df583bc2b2290ef9ac48
#
_cell.length_a   1.000
_cell.length_b   1.000
_cell.length_c   1.000
_cell.angle_alpha   90.00
_cell.angle_beta   90.00
_cell.angle_gamma   90.00
#
_symmetry.space_group_name_H-M   'P 1'
#
loop_
_entity.id
_entity.type
_entity.pdbx_description
1 polymer ?
#
loop_
_entity_poly.entity_id
_entity_poly.type
_entity_poly.pdbx_seq_one_letter_code
_entity_poly.pdbx_strand_id
1 'polypeptide(L)' 'MDVLMRIDEYLGEAGMPPTTFGRLAARDPGLVRALRRGRRPRPPMMARLHGFLNRHHAGDQA' A
#
# COMPACT_ATOMS: atom_id res chain seq x y z
N MET A 1 7.82 3.12 -10.74
CA MET A 1 7.82 2.04 -9.75
C MET A 1 6.40 1.54 -9.53
N ASP A 2 6.25 0.25 -9.52
CA ASP A 2 4.95 -0.37 -9.31
C ASP A 2 4.46 -0.12 -7.89
N VAL A 3 3.17 0.17 -7.73
CA VAL A 3 2.61 0.45 -6.42
C VAL A 3 2.76 -0.74 -5.48
N LEU A 4 2.65 -1.96 -6.00
CA LEU A 4 2.80 -3.15 -5.17
C LEU A 4 4.21 -3.23 -4.59
N MET A 5 5.23 -2.88 -5.35
CA MET A 5 6.59 -2.84 -4.84
C MET A 5 6.73 -1.84 -3.70
N ARG A 6 6.15 -0.66 -3.86
CA ARG A 6 6.16 0.34 -2.80
C ARG A 6 5.47 -0.16 -1.54
N ILE A 7 4.34 -0.82 -1.73
CA ILE A 7 3.59 -1.38 -0.60
C ILE A 7 4.43 -2.44 0.11
N ASP A 8 5.02 -3.37 -0.64
CA ASP A 8 5.81 -4.43 -0.03
C ASP A 8 7.00 -3.88 0.74
N GLU A 9 7.67 -2.87 0.20
CA GLU A 9 8.76 -2.21 0.93
C GLU A 9 8.27 -1.59 2.22
N TYR A 10 7.15 -0.90 2.15
CA TYR A 10 6.58 -0.26 3.34
C TYR A 10 6.20 -1.29 4.40
N LEU A 11 5.57 -2.39 3.98
CA LEU A 11 5.17 -3.43 4.92
C LEU A 11 6.39 -4.01 5.64
N GLY A 12 7.48 -4.21 4.91
CA GLY A 12 8.70 -4.72 5.51
C GLY A 12 9.31 -3.74 6.50
N GLU A 13 9.33 -2.48 6.16
CA GLU A 13 9.92 -1.45 7.03
C GLU A 13 9.08 -1.21 8.28
N ALA A 14 7.77 -1.19 8.11
CA ALA A 14 6.86 -0.90 9.21
C ALA A 14 6.52 -2.13 10.07
N GLY A 15 6.86 -3.31 9.58
CA GLY A 15 6.45 -4.54 10.26
C GLY A 15 4.95 -4.71 10.25
N MET A 16 4.30 -4.23 9.20
CA MET A 16 2.84 -4.20 9.14
C MET A 16 2.30 -5.38 8.33
N PRO A 17 1.30 -6.10 8.84
CA PRO A 17 0.65 -7.15 8.05
C PRO A 17 -0.08 -6.57 6.84
N PRO A 18 -0.10 -7.28 5.71
CA PRO A 18 -0.81 -6.80 4.52
C PRO A 18 -2.27 -6.47 4.76
N THR A 19 -2.94 -7.26 5.57
CA THR A 19 -4.35 -7.04 5.90
C THR A 19 -4.57 -5.68 6.55
N THR A 20 -3.69 -5.36 7.50
CA THR A 20 -3.76 -4.08 8.19
C THR A 20 -3.55 -2.93 7.23
N PHE A 21 -2.56 -3.05 6.33
CA PHE A 21 -2.32 -2.01 5.34
C PHE A 21 -3.56 -1.77 4.49
N GLY A 22 -4.17 -2.83 3.99
CA GLY A 22 -5.36 -2.69 3.14
C GLY A 22 -6.50 -1.99 3.85
N ARG A 23 -6.71 -2.32 5.12
CA ARG A 23 -7.75 -1.70 5.91
C ARG A 23 -7.49 -0.21 6.11
N LEU A 24 -6.27 0.14 6.45
CA LEU A 24 -5.94 1.54 6.73
C LEU A 24 -5.89 2.39 5.46
N ALA A 25 -5.30 1.87 4.40
CA ALA A 25 -5.10 2.66 3.19
C ALA A 25 -6.34 2.71 2.30
N ALA A 26 -7.15 1.67 2.28
CA ALA A 26 -8.23 1.56 1.31
C ALA A 26 -9.52 0.95 1.88
N ARG A 27 -9.57 0.69 3.18
CA ARG A 27 -10.69 0.03 3.83
C ARG A 27 -11.00 -1.32 3.19
N ASP A 28 -9.97 -1.99 2.74
CA ASP A 28 -10.11 -3.26 2.03
C ASP A 28 -9.02 -4.22 2.49
N PRO A 29 -9.33 -5.11 3.46
CA PRO A 29 -8.30 -6.03 3.99
C PRO A 29 -7.74 -6.97 2.94
N GLY A 30 -8.46 -7.22 1.86
CA GLY A 30 -7.99 -8.11 0.80
C GLY A 30 -7.18 -7.41 -0.29
N LEU A 31 -6.93 -6.10 -0.15
CA LEU A 31 -6.29 -5.32 -1.21
C LEU A 31 -4.95 -5.88 -1.65
N VAL A 32 -4.04 -6.10 -0.71
CA VAL A 32 -2.68 -6.53 -1.06
C VAL A 32 -2.70 -7.91 -1.71
N ARG A 33 -3.53 -8.80 -1.17
CA ARG A 33 -3.68 -10.12 -1.77
C ARG A 33 -4.16 -10.03 -3.22
N ALA A 34 -5.14 -9.16 -3.47
CA ALA A 34 -5.65 -8.97 -4.81
C ALA A 34 -4.60 -8.40 -5.75
N LEU A 35 -3.82 -7.44 -5.27
CA LEU A 35 -2.73 -6.88 -6.07
C LEU A 35 -1.69 -7.93 -6.42
N ARG A 36 -1.37 -8.81 -5.48
CA ARG A 36 -0.42 -9.88 -5.73
C ARG A 36 -0.93 -10.90 -6.75
N ARG A 37 -2.24 -10.97 -6.90
CA ARG A 37 -2.87 -11.83 -7.91
C ARG A 37 -2.96 -11.17 -9.27
N GLY A 38 -2.55 -9.91 -9.37
CA GLY A 38 -2.55 -9.20 -10.65
C GLY A 38 -3.65 -8.17 -10.81
N ARG A 39 -4.45 -7.92 -9.77
CA ARG A 39 -5.45 -6.86 -9.82
C ARG A 39 -4.77 -5.52 -10.06
N ARG A 40 -5.36 -4.70 -10.93
CA ARG A 40 -4.86 -3.37 -11.21
C ARG A 40 -5.79 -2.33 -10.62
N PRO A 41 -5.32 -1.51 -9.67
CA PRO A 41 -6.17 -0.47 -9.08
C PRO A 41 -6.52 0.59 -10.12
N ARG A 42 -7.71 1.13 -10.01
CA ARG A 42 -8.11 2.25 -10.85
C ARG A 42 -7.39 3.52 -10.37
N PRO A 43 -7.32 4.55 -11.24
CA PRO A 43 -6.59 5.78 -10.88
C PRO A 43 -6.97 6.39 -9.52
N PRO A 44 -8.24 6.48 -9.11
CA PRO A 44 -8.54 7.02 -7.79
C PRO A 44 -7.94 6.19 -6.66
N MET A 45 -7.99 4.87 -6.78
CA MET A 45 -7.40 3.99 -5.78
C MET A 45 -5.87 4.12 -5.79
N MET A 46 -5.29 4.20 -6.99
CA MET A 46 -3.86 4.37 -7.12
C MET A 46 -3.38 5.64 -6.41
N ALA A 47 -4.08 6.74 -6.61
CA ALA A 47 -3.76 8.00 -5.94
C ALA A 47 -3.86 7.87 -4.43
N ARG A 48 -4.87 7.16 -3.97
CA ARG A 48 -5.09 6.93 -2.54
C ARG A 48 -3.94 6.15 -1.93
N LEU A 49 -3.51 5.08 -2.61
CA LEU A 49 -2.41 4.25 -2.13
C LEU A 49 -1.10 5.03 -2.08
N HIS A 50 -0.79 5.74 -3.15
CA HIS A 50 0.42 6.56 -3.17
C HIS A 50 0.37 7.65 -2.12
N GLY A 51 -0.79 8.27 -1.92
CA GLY A 51 -0.95 9.29 -0.90
C GLY A 51 -0.70 8.75 0.50
N PHE A 52 -1.24 7.56 0.79
CA PHE A 52 -1.01 6.92 2.07
C PHE A 52 0.48 6.64 2.28
N LEU A 53 1.12 6.05 1.26
CA LEU A 53 2.54 5.72 1.36
C LEU A 53 3.39 6.97 1.55
N ASN A 54 3.06 8.05 0.85
CA ASN A 54 3.81 9.30 0.98
C ASN A 54 3.72 9.88 2.39
N ARG A 55 2.54 9.79 3.01
CA ARG A 55 2.34 10.34 4.34
C ARG A 55 2.98 9.50 5.43
N HIS A 56 3.07 8.21 5.22
CA HIS A 56 3.47 7.28 6.28
C HIS A 56 4.82 6.60 6.05
N HIS A 57 5.48 6.92 4.96
CA HIS A 57 6.76 6.30 4.65
C HIS A 57 7.82 6.77 5.64
N ALA A 58 8.47 5.82 6.29
CA ALA A 58 9.41 6.14 7.35
C ALA A 58 10.56 7.02 6.86
N GLY A 59 11.05 6.78 5.66
CA GLY A 59 12.16 7.53 5.12
C GLY A 59 11.85 8.99 4.83
N ASP A 60 10.60 9.32 4.71
CA ASP A 60 10.17 10.68 4.37
C ASP A 60 10.23 11.62 5.56
N GLN A 61 10.47 11.10 6.71
CA GLN A 61 10.44 11.88 7.94
C GLN A 61 11.71 12.66 8.19
N ALA A 62 12.69 12.38 7.45
CA ALA A 62 13.98 13.06 7.61
C ALA A 62 13.89 14.54 7.34
#